data_1bb2ba5524266b45e3b2e421cc8b728a
#
_entry.id   1bb2ba5524266b45e3b2e421cc8b728a
#
_cell.length_a   1.000
_cell.length_b   1.000
_cell.length_c   1.000
_cell.angle_alpha   90.00
_cell.angle_beta   90.00
_cell.angle_gamma   90.00
#
_symmetry.space_group_name_H-M   'P 1'
#
loop_
_entity.id
_entity.type
_entity.pdbx_description
1 polymer ?
#
loop_
_entity_poly.entity_id
_entity_poly.type
_entity_poly.pdbx_seq_one_letter_code
_entity_poly.pdbx_strand_id
1 'polypeptide(L)'
;MTMVLVLYVAIFAAALIALLARSRLANHLLLGLAGAFGLAYGFEVHGLFGIILPALILIVASVQAGSVLVANKAASFTREEEEMMSGPLSGLGRAQTRRLLDQGFWMDGRPGDVLTREGEQAAQLVYLSRGAADVHAHGRLVGKIGAGQLIGEATVLGDAPATATVSLTAPSRFWCAQGHALNAYLAANPDARHALEHGFTVSLRDKLEAMNRSAAPAS
;
A
#
# COMPACT_ATOMS: atom_id res chain seq x y z
N MET A 1 19.24 20.72 -37.48
CA MET A 1 19.24 19.24 -37.47
C MET A 1 19.50 18.65 -36.05
N THR A 2 20.42 19.20 -35.29
CA THR A 2 20.73 18.71 -33.91
C THR A 2 19.60 18.89 -32.93
N MET A 3 18.87 20.02 -32.89
CA MET A 3 17.79 20.29 -31.93
C MET A 3 16.59 19.34 -32.12
N VAL A 4 16.17 19.11 -33.36
CA VAL A 4 15.09 18.17 -33.72
C VAL A 4 15.42 16.73 -33.25
N LEU A 5 16.66 16.29 -33.44
CA LEU A 5 17.13 14.99 -33.03
C LEU A 5 17.12 14.87 -31.49
N VAL A 6 17.54 15.92 -30.77
CA VAL A 6 17.55 15.96 -29.32
C VAL A 6 16.12 15.85 -28.75
N LEU A 7 15.17 16.61 -29.32
CA LEU A 7 13.76 16.54 -28.91
C LEU A 7 13.16 15.16 -29.17
N TYR A 8 13.45 14.57 -30.31
CA TYR A 8 12.99 13.23 -30.66
C TYR A 8 13.49 12.18 -29.64
N VAL A 9 14.78 12.19 -29.32
CA VAL A 9 15.36 11.29 -28.32
C VAL A 9 14.77 11.53 -26.94
N ALA A 10 14.55 12.79 -26.55
CA ALA A 10 13.97 13.15 -25.27
C ALA A 10 12.53 12.63 -25.08
N ILE A 11 11.71 12.65 -26.14
CA ILE A 11 10.34 12.08 -26.10
C ILE A 11 10.38 10.59 -25.75
N PHE A 12 11.20 9.83 -26.49
CA PHE A 12 11.29 8.39 -26.28
C PHE A 12 11.90 8.03 -24.93
N ALA A 13 12.93 8.77 -24.50
CA ALA A 13 13.54 8.58 -23.18
C ALA A 13 12.53 8.83 -22.07
N ALA A 14 11.77 9.93 -22.11
CA ALA A 14 10.75 10.23 -21.12
C ALA A 14 9.63 9.17 -21.11
N ALA A 15 9.16 8.73 -22.28
CA ALA A 15 8.15 7.68 -22.40
C ALA A 15 8.65 6.32 -21.87
N LEU A 16 9.90 5.96 -22.15
CA LEU A 16 10.50 4.71 -21.67
C LEU A 16 10.68 4.73 -20.14
N ILE A 17 11.16 5.84 -19.59
CA ILE A 17 11.29 6.01 -18.14
C ILE A 17 9.91 5.97 -17.46
N ALA A 18 8.87 6.53 -18.12
CA ALA A 18 7.50 6.45 -17.61
C ALA A 18 7.02 5.00 -17.45
N LEU A 19 7.33 4.12 -18.39
CA LEU A 19 6.99 2.69 -18.33
C LEU A 19 7.66 1.97 -17.14
N LEU A 20 8.81 2.46 -16.70
CA LEU A 20 9.56 1.91 -15.57
C LEU A 20 9.18 2.54 -14.23
N ALA A 21 8.38 3.60 -14.23
CA ALA A 21 8.01 4.34 -13.05
C ALA A 21 7.06 3.53 -12.15
N ARG A 22 7.48 3.27 -10.91
CA ARG A 22 6.70 2.51 -9.92
C ARG A 22 5.52 3.30 -9.33
N SER A 23 5.55 4.63 -9.35
CA SER A 23 4.46 5.45 -8.83
C SER A 23 3.59 5.99 -9.96
N ARG A 24 2.26 5.97 -9.75
CA ARG A 24 1.29 6.51 -10.73
C ARG A 24 1.54 8.00 -11.02
N LEU A 25 1.88 8.78 -9.98
CA LEU A 25 2.17 10.21 -10.16
C LEU A 25 3.41 10.42 -11.03
N ALA A 26 4.50 9.70 -10.76
CA ALA A 26 5.73 9.79 -11.56
C ALA A 26 5.48 9.41 -13.03
N ASN A 27 4.69 8.35 -13.27
CA ASN A 27 4.30 7.95 -14.62
C ASN A 27 3.57 9.09 -15.36
N HIS A 28 2.55 9.71 -14.74
CA HIS A 28 1.80 10.80 -15.38
C HIS A 28 2.66 12.05 -15.61
N LEU A 29 3.56 12.39 -14.70
CA LEU A 29 4.49 13.51 -14.87
C LEU A 29 5.49 13.27 -16.02
N LEU A 30 6.01 12.06 -16.13
CA LEU A 30 6.93 11.69 -17.23
C LEU A 30 6.23 11.65 -18.60
N LEU A 31 4.98 11.16 -18.65
CA LEU A 31 4.17 11.22 -19.86
C LEU A 31 3.83 12.67 -20.25
N GLY A 32 3.56 13.52 -19.26
CA GLY A 32 3.37 14.96 -19.49
C GLY A 32 4.63 15.61 -20.06
N LEU A 33 5.81 15.25 -19.52
CA LEU A 33 7.10 15.74 -20.04
C LEU A 33 7.34 15.27 -21.47
N ALA A 34 7.04 14.00 -21.81
CA ALA A 34 7.11 13.49 -23.15
C ALA A 34 6.18 14.25 -24.12
N GLY A 35 4.95 14.58 -23.67
CA GLY A 35 4.01 15.41 -24.41
C GLY A 35 4.54 16.84 -24.66
N ALA A 36 5.18 17.46 -23.66
CA ALA A 36 5.79 18.78 -23.80
C ALA A 36 6.94 18.80 -24.82
N PHE A 37 7.84 17.81 -24.77
CA PHE A 37 8.89 17.64 -25.76
C PHE A 37 8.32 17.36 -27.17
N GLY A 38 7.22 16.58 -27.24
CA GLY A 38 6.51 16.32 -28.50
C GLY A 38 5.90 17.56 -29.11
N LEU A 39 5.36 18.49 -28.31
CA LEU A 39 4.87 19.79 -28.77
C LEU A 39 6.02 20.62 -29.35
N ALA A 40 7.15 20.75 -28.63
CA ALA A 40 8.30 21.48 -29.10
C ALA A 40 8.81 20.92 -30.44
N TYR A 41 8.85 19.58 -30.57
CA TYR A 41 9.18 18.90 -31.80
C TYR A 41 8.19 19.22 -32.95
N GLY A 42 6.89 19.20 -32.65
CA GLY A 42 5.83 19.47 -33.63
C GLY A 42 5.87 20.89 -34.17
N PHE A 43 6.24 21.88 -33.34
CA PHE A 43 6.46 23.27 -33.77
C PHE A 43 7.65 23.39 -34.75
N GLU A 44 8.74 22.66 -34.53
CA GLU A 44 9.92 22.68 -35.41
C GLU A 44 9.65 22.00 -36.75
N VAL A 45 8.83 20.95 -36.80
CA VAL A 45 8.54 20.16 -38.01
C VAL A 45 7.32 20.69 -38.77
N HIS A 46 6.60 21.68 -38.24
CA HIS A 46 5.47 22.39 -38.92
C HIS A 46 4.32 21.48 -39.40
N GLY A 47 4.03 20.39 -38.66
CA GLY A 47 2.95 19.44 -38.98
C GLY A 47 1.79 19.52 -38.00
N LEU A 48 0.54 19.65 -38.47
CA LEU A 48 -0.67 19.69 -37.61
C LEU A 48 -0.76 18.46 -36.72
N PHE A 49 -0.50 17.28 -37.25
CA PHE A 49 -0.46 16.03 -36.50
C PHE A 49 0.68 15.97 -35.46
N GLY A 50 1.80 16.64 -35.75
CA GLY A 50 2.93 16.77 -34.82
C GLY A 50 2.60 17.61 -33.60
N ILE A 51 1.56 18.42 -33.61
CA ILE A 51 1.13 19.26 -32.50
C ILE A 51 -0.08 18.63 -31.74
N ILE A 52 -1.08 18.13 -32.47
CA ILE A 52 -2.33 17.65 -31.88
C ILE A 52 -2.11 16.46 -30.94
N LEU A 53 -1.37 15.45 -31.37
CA LEU A 53 -1.17 14.23 -30.56
C LEU A 53 -0.38 14.49 -29.27
N PRO A 54 0.77 15.20 -29.32
CA PRO A 54 1.47 15.55 -28.06
C PRO A 54 0.66 16.47 -27.13
N ALA A 55 -0.14 17.40 -27.69
CA ALA A 55 -1.03 18.24 -26.92
C ALA A 55 -2.08 17.41 -26.16
N LEU A 56 -2.68 16.42 -26.81
CA LEU A 56 -3.63 15.51 -26.20
C LEU A 56 -2.98 14.70 -25.06
N ILE A 57 -1.79 14.16 -25.30
CA ILE A 57 -1.03 13.43 -24.28
C ILE A 57 -0.74 14.33 -23.07
N LEU A 58 -0.30 15.56 -23.31
CA LEU A 58 0.00 16.52 -22.25
C LEU A 58 -1.26 16.87 -21.42
N ILE A 59 -2.39 17.10 -22.07
CA ILE A 59 -3.65 17.39 -21.40
C ILE A 59 -4.09 16.21 -20.55
N VAL A 60 -4.13 15.00 -21.10
CA VAL A 60 -4.54 13.79 -20.38
C VAL A 60 -3.61 13.53 -19.20
N ALA A 61 -2.30 13.62 -19.40
CA ALA A 61 -1.32 13.43 -18.33
C ALA A 61 -1.47 14.49 -17.22
N SER A 62 -1.72 15.75 -17.57
CA SER A 62 -1.93 16.84 -16.60
C SER A 62 -3.20 16.65 -15.78
N VAL A 63 -4.31 16.26 -16.41
CA VAL A 63 -5.58 15.97 -15.72
C VAL A 63 -5.41 14.79 -14.77
N GLN A 64 -4.74 13.72 -15.19
CA GLN A 64 -4.52 12.55 -14.36
C GLN A 64 -3.56 12.86 -13.19
N ALA A 65 -2.47 13.57 -13.42
CA ALA A 65 -1.57 14.02 -12.35
C ALA A 65 -2.29 14.92 -11.35
N GLY A 66 -3.08 15.87 -11.84
CA GLY A 66 -3.90 16.77 -11.03
C GLY A 66 -4.91 16.01 -10.17
N SER A 67 -5.59 15.02 -10.72
CA SER A 67 -6.57 14.20 -9.98
C SER A 67 -5.90 13.41 -8.84
N VAL A 68 -4.69 12.86 -9.05
CA VAL A 68 -3.93 12.17 -8.00
C VAL A 68 -3.50 13.15 -6.90
N LEU A 69 -3.04 14.34 -7.27
CA LEU A 69 -2.62 15.36 -6.30
C LEU A 69 -3.79 15.85 -5.45
N VAL A 70 -4.95 16.13 -6.08
CA VAL A 70 -6.16 16.55 -5.38
C VAL A 70 -6.65 15.44 -4.44
N ALA A 71 -6.71 14.20 -4.90
CA ALA A 71 -7.12 13.06 -4.09
C ALA A 71 -6.17 12.84 -2.89
N ASN A 72 -4.87 12.99 -3.08
CA ASN A 72 -3.89 12.89 -2.00
C ASN A 72 -4.03 14.04 -0.98
N LYS A 73 -4.34 15.25 -1.44
CA LYS A 73 -4.55 16.43 -0.58
C LYS A 73 -5.85 16.35 0.22
N ALA A 74 -6.90 15.80 -0.38
CA ALA A 74 -8.20 15.63 0.26
C ALA A 74 -8.22 14.50 1.30
N ALA A 75 -7.29 13.55 1.24
CA ALA A 75 -7.20 12.45 2.19
C ALA A 75 -6.74 12.97 3.57
N SER A 76 -7.66 13.04 4.51
CA SER A 76 -7.40 13.31 5.92
C SER A 76 -7.24 12.00 6.69
N PHE A 77 -6.37 12.00 7.69
CA PHE A 77 -6.09 10.83 8.52
C PHE A 77 -6.10 11.23 10.00
N THR A 78 -6.59 10.32 10.82
CA THR A 78 -6.37 10.36 12.26
C THR A 78 -4.91 10.00 12.58
N ARG A 79 -4.48 10.27 13.81
CA ARG A 79 -3.14 9.90 14.26
C ARG A 79 -2.88 8.39 14.13
N GLU A 80 -3.87 7.56 14.48
CA GLU A 80 -3.79 6.11 14.40
C GLU A 80 -3.65 5.62 12.94
N GLU A 81 -4.34 6.28 12.01
CA GLU A 81 -4.24 5.99 10.58
C GLU A 81 -2.90 6.45 9.99
N GLU A 82 -2.33 7.56 10.50
CA GLU A 82 -0.98 7.99 10.10
C GLU A 82 0.11 7.04 10.59
N GLU A 83 -0.03 6.50 11.80
CA GLU A 83 0.87 5.46 12.32
C GLU A 83 0.79 4.19 11.46
N MET A 84 -0.41 3.74 11.06
CA MET A 84 -0.60 2.61 10.15
C MET A 84 -0.03 2.90 8.75
N MET A 85 -0.19 4.12 8.25
CA MET A 85 0.34 4.54 6.95
C MET A 85 1.87 4.59 6.93
N SER A 86 2.51 5.04 8.00
CA SER A 86 3.97 5.11 8.11
C SER A 86 4.62 3.76 8.40
N GLY A 87 3.87 2.82 8.94
CA GLY A 87 4.29 1.45 9.23
C GLY A 87 3.94 0.46 8.11
N PRO A 88 2.97 -0.44 8.33
CA PRO A 88 2.68 -1.52 7.40
C PRO A 88 2.13 -1.08 6.03
N LEU A 89 1.68 0.16 5.89
CA LEU A 89 1.16 0.71 4.62
C LEU A 89 2.10 1.75 3.97
N SER A 90 3.36 1.82 4.38
CA SER A 90 4.33 2.85 3.94
C SER A 90 4.60 2.87 2.43
N GLY A 91 4.25 1.80 1.70
CA GLY A 91 4.37 1.73 0.23
C GLY A 91 3.21 2.40 -0.54
N LEU A 92 2.15 2.86 0.15
CA LEU A 92 0.95 3.44 -0.48
C LEU A 92 0.96 4.97 -0.47
N GLY A 93 0.43 5.56 -1.54
CA GLY A 93 0.09 6.99 -1.54
C GLY A 93 -1.14 7.27 -0.68
N ARG A 94 -1.27 8.52 -0.16
CA ARG A 94 -2.34 8.93 0.77
C ARG A 94 -3.75 8.53 0.29
N ALA A 95 -4.10 8.81 -0.97
CA ALA A 95 -5.40 8.46 -1.52
C ALA A 95 -5.64 6.95 -1.62
N GLN A 96 -4.59 6.16 -1.85
CA GLN A 96 -4.68 4.70 -1.87
C GLN A 96 -4.85 4.14 -0.46
N THR A 97 -4.08 4.68 0.50
CA THR A 97 -4.22 4.34 1.93
C THR A 97 -5.63 4.62 2.42
N ARG A 98 -6.20 5.81 2.11
CA ARG A 98 -7.58 6.12 2.51
C ARG A 98 -8.57 5.08 1.98
N ARG A 99 -8.49 4.74 0.69
CA ARG A 99 -9.37 3.72 0.09
C ARG A 99 -9.22 2.33 0.70
N LEU A 100 -8.00 1.98 1.12
CA LEU A 100 -7.76 0.72 1.83
C LEU A 100 -8.36 0.74 3.24
N LEU A 101 -8.16 1.83 3.98
CA LEU A 101 -8.71 2.00 5.33
C LEU A 101 -10.24 2.03 5.33
N ASP A 102 -10.86 2.52 4.25
CA ASP A 102 -12.32 2.50 4.05
C ASP A 102 -12.89 1.09 3.84
N GLN A 103 -12.06 0.06 3.64
CA GLN A 103 -12.49 -1.35 3.60
C GLN A 103 -12.71 -1.96 4.98
N GLY A 104 -12.31 -1.26 6.04
CA GLY A 104 -12.45 -1.70 7.41
C GLY A 104 -12.95 -0.59 8.32
N PHE A 105 -12.96 -0.85 9.60
CA PHE A 105 -13.43 0.06 10.64
C PHE A 105 -12.61 -0.09 11.92
N TRP A 106 -12.60 0.98 12.71
CA TRP A 106 -11.92 1.03 13.99
C TRP A 106 -12.83 0.50 15.10
N MET A 107 -12.26 -0.37 15.95
CA MET A 107 -12.95 -0.99 17.09
C MET A 107 -12.14 -0.86 18.36
N ASP A 108 -12.84 -0.86 19.49
CA ASP A 108 -12.27 -1.03 20.81
C ASP A 108 -12.57 -2.44 21.30
N GLY A 109 -11.56 -3.12 21.83
CA GLY A 109 -11.65 -4.49 22.35
C GLY A 109 -11.27 -4.57 23.83
N ARG A 110 -11.75 -5.62 24.47
CA ARG A 110 -11.52 -5.91 25.89
C ARG A 110 -10.59 -7.11 26.04
N PRO A 111 -9.89 -7.24 27.17
CA PRO A 111 -9.16 -8.47 27.49
C PRO A 111 -10.08 -9.69 27.39
N GLY A 112 -9.60 -10.73 26.69
CA GLY A 112 -10.37 -11.95 26.42
C GLY A 112 -11.09 -11.97 25.08
N ASP A 113 -11.25 -10.83 24.38
CA ASP A 113 -11.83 -10.81 23.04
C ASP A 113 -10.92 -11.56 22.06
N VAL A 114 -11.51 -12.43 21.25
CA VAL A 114 -10.80 -13.25 20.26
C VAL A 114 -10.85 -12.55 18.91
N LEU A 115 -9.68 -12.22 18.35
CA LEU A 115 -9.54 -11.58 17.05
C LEU A 115 -9.54 -12.60 15.91
N THR A 116 -8.88 -13.75 16.08
CA THR A 116 -8.86 -14.86 15.13
C THR A 116 -8.91 -16.18 15.89
N ARG A 117 -9.48 -17.22 15.27
CA ARG A 117 -9.48 -18.59 15.82
C ARG A 117 -8.68 -19.50 14.89
N GLU A 118 -7.85 -20.35 15.47
CA GLU A 118 -7.10 -21.39 14.73
C GLU A 118 -8.05 -22.24 13.89
N GLY A 119 -7.70 -22.47 12.61
CA GLY A 119 -8.52 -23.25 11.67
C GLY A 119 -9.68 -22.48 11.03
N GLU A 120 -9.96 -21.24 11.43
CA GLU A 120 -11.06 -20.44 10.88
C GLU A 120 -10.74 -19.97 9.47
N GLN A 121 -11.69 -20.18 8.54
CA GLN A 121 -11.64 -19.66 7.18
C GLN A 121 -12.09 -18.18 7.16
N ALA A 122 -11.62 -17.43 6.18
CA ALA A 122 -11.99 -16.02 5.98
C ALA A 122 -11.68 -15.12 7.18
N ALA A 123 -10.52 -15.33 7.80
CA ALA A 123 -10.05 -14.44 8.86
C ALA A 123 -10.03 -12.98 8.39
N GLN A 124 -10.21 -12.11 9.34
CA GLN A 124 -10.11 -10.67 9.15
C GLN A 124 -8.64 -10.23 9.20
N LEU A 125 -8.31 -9.14 8.51
CA LEU A 125 -7.07 -8.43 8.73
C LEU A 125 -7.27 -7.44 9.87
N VAL A 126 -6.42 -7.51 10.89
CA VAL A 126 -6.47 -6.61 12.03
C VAL A 126 -5.15 -5.87 12.16
N TYR A 127 -5.19 -4.56 12.37
CA TYR A 127 -4.06 -3.75 12.78
C TYR A 127 -4.26 -3.31 14.23
N LEU A 128 -3.41 -3.76 15.12
CA LEU A 128 -3.46 -3.40 16.54
C LEU A 128 -2.77 -2.06 16.75
N SER A 129 -3.54 -0.97 16.92
CA SER A 129 -2.99 0.37 17.16
C SER A 129 -2.51 0.54 18.60
N ARG A 130 -3.28 0.02 19.56
CA ARG A 130 -2.94 0.05 20.99
C ARG A 130 -3.40 -1.24 21.67
N GLY A 131 -2.69 -1.63 22.74
CA GLY A 131 -3.00 -2.82 23.51
C GLY A 131 -2.01 -3.96 23.27
N ALA A 132 -2.42 -5.17 23.63
CA ALA A 132 -1.63 -6.37 23.50
C ALA A 132 -2.53 -7.60 23.28
N ALA A 133 -1.99 -8.62 22.63
CA ALA A 133 -2.67 -9.88 22.41
C ALA A 133 -1.70 -11.07 22.56
N ASP A 134 -2.21 -12.19 23.00
CA ASP A 134 -1.52 -13.47 23.05
C ASP A 134 -1.89 -14.33 21.83
N VAL A 135 -0.91 -15.04 21.30
CA VAL A 135 -1.05 -15.96 20.17
C VAL A 135 -0.92 -17.39 20.66
N HIS A 136 -1.98 -18.17 20.50
CA HIS A 136 -2.00 -19.58 20.87
C HIS A 136 -2.15 -20.46 19.62
N ALA A 137 -1.27 -21.44 19.49
CA ALA A 137 -1.37 -22.49 18.47
C ALA A 137 -1.40 -23.85 19.16
N HIS A 138 -2.36 -24.69 18.78
CA HIS A 138 -2.59 -26.01 19.41
C HIS A 138 -2.70 -25.92 20.96
N GLY A 139 -3.37 -24.86 21.44
CA GLY A 139 -3.57 -24.60 22.87
C GLY A 139 -2.33 -24.10 23.63
N ARG A 140 -1.20 -23.87 22.96
CA ARG A 140 0.03 -23.38 23.60
C ARG A 140 0.28 -21.92 23.23
N LEU A 141 0.73 -21.13 24.19
CA LEU A 141 1.20 -19.77 23.93
C LEU A 141 2.48 -19.82 23.08
N VAL A 142 2.41 -19.30 21.85
CA VAL A 142 3.53 -19.30 20.90
C VAL A 142 4.08 -17.91 20.62
N GLY A 143 3.38 -16.85 21.06
CA GLY A 143 3.83 -15.49 20.85
C GLY A 143 2.96 -14.45 21.49
N LYS A 144 3.42 -13.20 21.44
CA LYS A 144 2.70 -12.00 21.86
C LYS A 144 2.73 -10.95 20.75
N ILE A 145 1.64 -10.23 20.64
CA ILE A 145 1.48 -9.15 19.65
C ILE A 145 1.29 -7.85 20.43
N GLY A 146 2.05 -6.85 20.04
CA GLY A 146 1.96 -5.49 20.57
C GLY A 146 1.36 -4.50 19.58
N ALA A 147 1.29 -3.24 20.01
CA ALA A 147 0.84 -2.14 19.15
C ALA A 147 1.69 -2.01 17.88
N GLY A 148 1.08 -1.57 16.79
CA GLY A 148 1.73 -1.38 15.49
C GLY A 148 1.79 -2.63 14.60
N GLN A 149 1.29 -3.77 15.07
CA GLN A 149 1.40 -5.05 14.35
C GLN A 149 0.11 -5.45 13.63
N LEU A 150 0.29 -6.17 12.51
CA LEU A 150 -0.80 -6.81 11.75
C LEU A 150 -1.05 -8.24 12.27
N ILE A 151 -2.31 -8.67 12.14
CA ILE A 151 -2.81 -10.00 12.52
C ILE A 151 -3.71 -10.50 11.39
N GLY A 152 -3.57 -11.77 11.00
CA GLY A 152 -4.41 -12.40 9.98
C GLY A 152 -3.94 -12.17 8.54
N GLU A 153 -2.79 -11.56 8.36
CA GLU A 153 -2.18 -11.27 7.07
C GLU A 153 -1.93 -12.52 6.22
N ALA A 154 -1.45 -13.59 6.84
CA ALA A 154 -1.17 -14.85 6.15
C ALA A 154 -2.46 -15.49 5.60
N THR A 155 -3.56 -15.35 6.31
CA THR A 155 -4.87 -15.87 5.91
C THR A 155 -5.48 -15.02 4.79
N VAL A 156 -5.42 -13.70 4.90
CA VAL A 156 -6.02 -12.79 3.91
C VAL A 156 -5.24 -12.79 2.61
N LEU A 157 -3.90 -12.82 2.66
CA LEU A 157 -3.06 -12.79 1.46
C LEU A 157 -2.83 -14.19 0.86
N GLY A 158 -2.84 -15.23 1.69
CA GLY A 158 -2.52 -16.61 1.29
C GLY A 158 -3.72 -17.52 1.07
N ASP A 159 -4.95 -17.05 1.32
CA ASP A 159 -6.18 -17.84 1.24
C ASP A 159 -6.13 -19.16 2.06
N ALA A 160 -5.39 -19.13 3.16
CA ALA A 160 -5.20 -20.27 4.06
C ALA A 160 -6.00 -20.06 5.37
N PRO A 161 -6.44 -21.13 6.06
CA PRO A 161 -7.06 -20.97 7.36
C PRO A 161 -6.10 -20.37 8.39
N ALA A 162 -6.66 -19.73 9.42
CA ALA A 162 -5.89 -19.11 10.48
C ALA A 162 -5.03 -20.15 11.19
N THR A 163 -3.73 -19.88 11.34
CA THR A 163 -2.76 -20.81 11.94
C THR A 163 -2.70 -20.76 13.44
N ALA A 164 -3.38 -19.78 14.06
CA ALA A 164 -3.39 -19.59 15.50
C ALA A 164 -4.64 -18.83 15.97
N THR A 165 -4.97 -18.99 17.24
CA THR A 165 -5.94 -18.18 17.95
C THR A 165 -5.25 -16.97 18.54
N VAL A 166 -5.77 -15.77 18.28
CA VAL A 166 -5.25 -14.51 18.82
C VAL A 166 -6.31 -13.89 19.72
N SER A 167 -5.98 -13.66 21.00
CA SER A 167 -6.87 -13.07 21.99
C SER A 167 -6.24 -11.85 22.66
N LEU A 168 -7.05 -10.81 22.89
CA LEU A 168 -6.60 -9.59 23.55
C LEU A 168 -6.29 -9.84 25.03
N THR A 169 -5.17 -9.28 25.50
CA THR A 169 -4.76 -9.37 26.93
C THR A 169 -4.91 -8.05 27.68
N ALA A 170 -5.14 -6.95 26.95
CA ALA A 170 -5.32 -5.62 27.50
C ALA A 170 -6.45 -4.88 26.75
N PRO A 171 -7.01 -3.79 27.31
CA PRO A 171 -7.88 -2.89 26.56
C PRO A 171 -7.16 -2.42 25.31
N SER A 172 -7.78 -2.61 24.16
CA SER A 172 -7.12 -2.47 22.86
C SER A 172 -7.93 -1.62 21.90
N ARG A 173 -7.23 -0.91 21.01
CA ARG A 173 -7.80 -0.20 19.88
C ARG A 173 -7.22 -0.78 18.60
N PHE A 174 -8.05 -1.17 17.65
CA PHE A 174 -7.61 -1.81 16.42
C PHE A 174 -8.50 -1.46 15.24
N TRP A 175 -7.91 -1.46 14.05
CA TRP A 175 -8.62 -1.45 12.79
C TRP A 175 -8.82 -2.88 12.30
N CYS A 176 -9.99 -3.14 11.72
CA CYS A 176 -10.37 -4.47 11.26
C CYS A 176 -11.05 -4.40 9.89
N ALA A 177 -10.63 -5.26 8.97
CA ALA A 177 -11.28 -5.46 7.68
C ALA A 177 -11.61 -6.94 7.46
N GLN A 178 -12.82 -7.21 6.97
CA GLN A 178 -13.23 -8.58 6.65
C GLN A 178 -12.42 -9.11 5.46
N GLY A 179 -11.86 -10.33 5.57
CA GLY A 179 -10.97 -10.92 4.59
C GLY A 179 -11.59 -11.00 3.19
N HIS A 180 -12.85 -11.40 3.08
CA HIS A 180 -13.52 -11.49 1.77
C HIS A 180 -13.64 -10.12 1.06
N ALA A 181 -14.08 -9.08 1.76
CA ALA A 181 -14.21 -7.73 1.19
C ALA A 181 -12.82 -7.15 0.84
N LEU A 182 -11.85 -7.34 1.73
CA LEU A 182 -10.49 -6.90 1.51
C LEU A 182 -9.84 -7.61 0.32
N ASN A 183 -10.01 -8.93 0.17
CA ASN A 183 -9.49 -9.69 -0.96
C ASN A 183 -10.08 -9.23 -2.30
N ALA A 184 -11.39 -8.95 -2.37
CA ALA A 184 -12.01 -8.38 -3.56
C ALA A 184 -11.40 -7.01 -3.92
N TYR A 185 -11.19 -6.16 -2.92
CA TYR A 185 -10.51 -4.87 -3.11
C TYR A 185 -9.06 -5.04 -3.59
N LEU A 186 -8.29 -5.94 -2.98
CA LEU A 186 -6.89 -6.18 -3.34
C LEU A 186 -6.74 -6.80 -4.73
N ALA A 187 -7.66 -7.64 -5.15
CA ALA A 187 -7.70 -8.18 -6.52
C ALA A 187 -7.88 -7.07 -7.57
N ALA A 188 -8.69 -6.06 -7.26
CA ALA A 188 -8.91 -4.90 -8.13
C ALA A 188 -7.82 -3.82 -8.02
N ASN A 189 -6.94 -3.88 -6.99
CA ASN A 189 -5.93 -2.87 -6.69
C ASN A 189 -4.56 -3.51 -6.41
N PRO A 190 -3.81 -3.93 -7.45
CA PRO A 190 -2.52 -4.63 -7.29
C PRO A 190 -1.49 -3.84 -6.48
N ASP A 191 -1.45 -2.51 -6.61
CA ASP A 191 -0.54 -1.66 -5.84
C ASP A 191 -0.79 -1.76 -4.33
N ALA A 192 -2.08 -1.83 -3.92
CA ALA A 192 -2.46 -1.99 -2.52
C ALA A 192 -2.06 -3.38 -2.01
N ARG A 193 -2.23 -4.40 -2.85
CA ARG A 193 -1.78 -5.76 -2.54
C ARG A 193 -0.28 -5.83 -2.30
N HIS A 194 0.52 -5.32 -3.23
CA HIS A 194 1.99 -5.29 -3.10
C HIS A 194 2.47 -4.51 -1.88
N ALA A 195 1.81 -3.40 -1.53
CA ALA A 195 2.18 -2.65 -0.34
C ALA A 195 1.90 -3.42 0.94
N LEU A 196 0.75 -4.12 1.03
CA LEU A 196 0.44 -4.99 2.16
C LEU A 196 1.40 -6.18 2.25
N GLU A 197 1.72 -6.84 1.14
CA GLU A 197 2.68 -7.94 1.09
C GLU A 197 4.08 -7.49 1.54
N HIS A 198 4.50 -6.30 1.12
CA HIS A 198 5.76 -5.70 1.56
C HIS A 198 5.74 -5.38 3.06
N GLY A 199 4.70 -4.71 3.54
CA GLY A 199 4.54 -4.39 4.97
C GLY A 199 4.48 -5.63 5.85
N PHE A 200 3.85 -6.69 5.38
CA PHE A 200 3.86 -8.00 6.02
C PHE A 200 5.26 -8.60 6.12
N THR A 201 6.04 -8.57 5.02
CA THR A 201 7.41 -9.09 5.00
C THR A 201 8.29 -8.37 6.03
N VAL A 202 8.16 -7.04 6.13
CA VAL A 202 8.88 -6.24 7.14
C VAL A 202 8.43 -6.64 8.55
N SER A 203 7.13 -6.74 8.81
CA SER A 203 6.58 -7.13 10.12
C SER A 203 7.04 -8.54 10.54
N LEU A 204 7.08 -9.49 9.61
CA LEU A 204 7.56 -10.84 9.89
C LEU A 204 9.06 -10.87 10.25
N ARG A 205 9.86 -10.10 9.54
CA ARG A 205 11.29 -9.95 9.84
C ARG A 205 11.50 -9.40 11.24
N ASP A 206 10.77 -8.34 11.61
CA ASP A 206 10.88 -7.72 12.94
C ASP A 206 10.47 -8.71 14.05
N LYS A 207 9.43 -9.51 13.82
CA LYS A 207 9.00 -10.59 14.74
C LYS A 207 10.09 -11.66 14.92
N LEU A 208 10.71 -12.10 13.83
CA LEU A 208 11.80 -13.08 13.87
C LEU A 208 13.05 -12.53 14.59
N GLU A 209 13.40 -11.29 14.35
CA GLU A 209 14.53 -10.64 15.03
C GLU A 209 14.25 -10.48 16.55
N ALA A 210 13.01 -10.17 16.93
CA ALA A 210 12.60 -10.10 18.34
C ALA A 210 12.67 -11.48 19.02
N MET A 211 12.19 -12.53 18.36
CA MET A 211 12.28 -13.90 18.85
C MET A 211 13.73 -14.35 19.02
N ASN A 212 14.59 -14.07 18.06
CA ASN A 212 16.02 -14.43 18.14
C ASN A 212 16.74 -13.69 19.27
N ARG A 213 16.39 -12.42 19.53
CA ARG A 213 16.94 -11.67 20.68
C ARG A 213 16.52 -12.24 22.02
N SER A 214 15.28 -12.70 22.15
CA SER A 214 14.78 -13.32 23.38
C SER A 214 15.28 -14.74 23.60
N ALA A 215 15.74 -15.43 22.56
CA ALA A 215 16.33 -16.76 22.61
C ALA A 215 17.86 -16.76 22.85
N ALA A 216 18.53 -15.60 22.73
CA ALA A 216 19.96 -15.49 23.00
C ALA A 216 20.21 -15.64 24.52
N PRO A 217 21.07 -16.57 24.97
CA PRO A 217 21.39 -16.74 26.38
C PRO A 217 22.00 -15.43 26.92
N ALA A 218 21.54 -14.99 28.10
CA ALA A 218 22.15 -13.89 28.82
C ALA A 218 23.59 -14.29 29.17
N SER A 219 24.55 -13.64 28.51
CA SER A 219 26.00 -13.76 28.76
C SER A 219 26.40 -13.01 30.01
#